data_e063ee0174a46d2291eabf76c365f518
#
_entry.id   e063ee0174a46d2291eabf76c365f518
#
_cell.length_a   1.000
_cell.length_b   1.000
_cell.length_c   1.000
_cell.angle_alpha   90.00
_cell.angle_beta   90.00
_cell.angle_gamma   90.00
#
_symmetry.space_group_name_H-M   'P 1'
#
loop_
_entity.id
_entity.type
_entity.pdbx_description
1 polymer ?
#
loop_
_entity_poly.entity_id
_entity_poly.type
_entity_poly.pdbx_seq_one_letter_code
_entity_poly.pdbx_strand_id
1 'polypeptide(L)'
;MSLSKILRFLADAEAAKSKSKDTSTKVGAVVIDNDYNVRISGYNGMPRGIDDDVPARHERPNKYLWFSHAEENCVAQAARVGVSLKGCTLLVTSLFPCTTCARLIIQSGIRRVVAPWADNPRWNDQAAVAVSMLTEAGITVEYYK
;
A
#
# COMPACT_ATOMS: atom_id res chain seq x y z
N MET A 1 0.88 -17.94 7.70
CA MET A 1 -0.35 -17.98 6.85
C MET A 1 0.02 -18.35 5.42
N SER A 2 -0.78 -19.20 4.77
CA SER A 2 -0.54 -19.55 3.38
C SER A 2 -0.89 -18.37 2.45
N LEU A 3 -0.18 -18.29 1.32
CA LEU A 3 -0.45 -17.25 0.32
C LEU A 3 -1.88 -17.33 -0.19
N SER A 4 -2.40 -18.54 -0.44
CA SER A 4 -3.76 -18.73 -0.93
C SER A 4 -4.81 -18.17 0.02
N LYS A 5 -4.61 -18.29 1.32
CA LYS A 5 -5.54 -17.70 2.31
C LYS A 5 -5.44 -16.19 2.34
N ILE A 6 -4.23 -15.64 2.23
CA ILE A 6 -4.03 -14.18 2.16
C ILE A 6 -4.73 -13.62 0.93
N LEU A 7 -4.64 -14.29 -0.21
CA LEU A 7 -5.24 -13.81 -1.46
C LEU A 7 -6.76 -13.74 -1.42
N ARG A 8 -7.41 -14.40 -0.46
CA ARG A 8 -8.86 -14.25 -0.24
C ARG A 8 -9.22 -12.82 0.20
N PHE A 9 -8.25 -12.08 0.76
CA PHE A 9 -8.44 -10.68 1.17
C PHE A 9 -8.23 -9.67 0.04
N LEU A 10 -7.98 -10.15 -1.19
CA LEU A 10 -7.96 -9.27 -2.35
C LEU A 10 -9.28 -8.51 -2.50
N ALA A 11 -10.40 -9.13 -2.15
CA ALA A 11 -11.70 -8.46 -2.18
C ALA A 11 -11.74 -7.23 -1.28
N ASP A 12 -11.13 -7.30 -0.10
CA ASP A 12 -11.04 -6.16 0.83
C ASP A 12 -10.15 -5.06 0.25
N ALA A 13 -9.03 -5.42 -0.33
CA ALA A 13 -8.11 -4.47 -0.96
C ALA A 13 -8.76 -3.81 -2.20
N GLU A 14 -9.50 -4.58 -3.00
CA GLU A 14 -10.24 -4.05 -4.15
C GLU A 14 -11.38 -3.12 -3.70
N ALA A 15 -12.07 -3.45 -2.62
CA ALA A 15 -13.10 -2.58 -2.04
C ALA A 15 -12.49 -1.25 -1.58
N ALA A 16 -11.33 -1.28 -0.92
CA ALA A 16 -10.61 -0.06 -0.56
C ALA A 16 -10.21 0.74 -1.80
N LYS A 17 -9.64 0.08 -2.80
CA LYS A 17 -9.25 0.68 -4.08
C LYS A 17 -10.40 1.43 -4.75
N SER A 18 -11.61 0.91 -4.69
CA SER A 18 -12.80 1.51 -5.32
C SER A 18 -13.11 2.92 -4.80
N LYS A 19 -12.61 3.27 -3.62
CA LYS A 19 -12.82 4.60 -3.01
C LYS A 19 -11.84 5.65 -3.50
N SER A 20 -10.78 5.26 -4.20
CA SER A 20 -9.80 6.21 -4.71
C SER A 20 -10.40 7.10 -5.79
N LYS A 21 -10.09 8.39 -5.74
CA LYS A 21 -10.45 9.38 -6.76
C LYS A 21 -9.36 9.59 -7.81
N ASP A 22 -8.26 8.84 -7.73
CA ASP A 22 -7.17 8.94 -8.72
C ASP A 22 -7.70 8.54 -10.10
N THR A 23 -7.51 9.41 -11.08
CA THR A 23 -7.99 9.20 -12.44
C THR A 23 -7.05 8.36 -13.29
N SER A 24 -5.80 8.18 -12.85
CA SER A 24 -4.79 7.39 -13.58
C SER A 24 -4.73 5.96 -13.06
N THR A 25 -4.35 5.79 -11.79
CA THR A 25 -4.15 4.47 -11.19
C THR A 25 -4.73 4.46 -9.79
N LYS A 26 -5.71 3.61 -9.57
CA LYS A 26 -6.26 3.38 -8.23
C LYS A 26 -5.54 2.22 -7.58
N VAL A 27 -5.19 2.39 -6.31
CA VAL A 27 -4.51 1.37 -5.50
C VAL A 27 -5.25 1.19 -4.19
N GLY A 28 -5.39 -0.05 -3.77
CA GLY A 28 -5.95 -0.41 -2.47
C GLY A 28 -4.99 -1.28 -1.69
N ALA A 29 -5.06 -1.21 -0.38
CA ALA A 29 -4.23 -2.01 0.50
C ALA A 29 -4.99 -2.41 1.76
N VAL A 30 -4.69 -3.58 2.28
CA VAL A 30 -5.18 -4.04 3.59
C VAL A 30 -4.02 -4.63 4.38
N VAL A 31 -4.08 -4.46 5.68
CA VAL A 31 -3.13 -5.07 6.61
C VAL A 31 -3.87 -6.12 7.42
N ILE A 32 -3.36 -7.34 7.40
CA ILE A 32 -3.99 -8.54 7.96
C ILE A 32 -3.09 -9.09 9.07
N ASP A 33 -3.67 -9.39 10.23
CA ASP A 33 -2.92 -10.02 11.32
C ASP A 33 -2.84 -11.55 11.15
N ASN A 34 -2.13 -12.21 12.05
CA ASN A 34 -1.93 -13.65 11.98
C ASN A 34 -3.19 -14.47 12.31
N ASP A 35 -4.23 -13.83 12.81
CA ASP A 35 -5.54 -14.46 13.06
C ASP A 35 -6.54 -14.16 11.93
N TYR A 36 -6.04 -13.68 10.79
CA TYR A 36 -6.87 -13.33 9.59
C TYR A 36 -7.86 -12.19 9.83
N ASN A 37 -7.55 -11.28 10.73
CA ASN A 37 -8.35 -10.06 10.88
C ASN A 37 -7.77 -8.95 10.02
N VAL A 38 -8.62 -8.20 9.33
CA VAL A 38 -8.22 -6.95 8.68
C VAL A 38 -8.04 -5.90 9.77
N ARG A 39 -6.80 -5.47 9.98
CA ARG A 39 -6.45 -4.45 10.97
C ARG A 39 -6.74 -3.05 10.49
N ILE A 40 -6.40 -2.78 9.22
CA ILE A 40 -6.56 -1.47 8.60
C ILE A 40 -6.68 -1.66 7.09
N SER A 41 -7.34 -0.72 6.43
CA SER A 41 -7.35 -0.63 4.98
C SER A 41 -7.00 0.79 4.55
N GLY A 42 -6.54 0.93 3.32
CA GLY A 42 -6.19 2.23 2.77
C GLY A 42 -6.28 2.22 1.26
N TYR A 43 -6.41 3.40 0.69
CA TYR A 43 -6.38 3.62 -0.75
C TYR A 43 -5.60 4.90 -1.04
N ASN A 44 -5.12 5.04 -2.27
CA ASN A 44 -4.37 6.23 -2.64
C ASN A 44 -5.32 7.43 -2.77
N GLY A 45 -4.92 8.54 -2.20
CA GLY A 45 -5.73 9.76 -2.18
C GLY A 45 -5.05 10.87 -1.41
N MET A 46 -5.69 12.02 -1.40
CA MET A 46 -5.20 13.17 -0.64
C MET A 46 -5.47 12.99 0.86
N PRO A 47 -4.65 13.59 1.71
CA PRO A 47 -4.87 13.55 3.16
C PRO A 47 -6.24 14.10 3.55
N ARG A 48 -6.76 13.63 4.68
CA ARG A 48 -8.02 14.15 5.22
C ARG A 48 -7.94 15.65 5.47
N GLY A 49 -9.02 16.35 5.15
CA GLY A 49 -9.11 17.80 5.30
C GLY A 49 -8.57 18.58 4.10
N ILE A 50 -7.99 17.91 3.12
CA ILE A 50 -7.51 18.51 1.88
C ILE A 50 -8.61 18.39 0.82
N ASP A 51 -8.89 19.48 0.10
CA ASP A 51 -9.85 19.48 -1.00
C ASP A 51 -9.29 18.63 -2.17
N ASP A 52 -9.93 17.50 -2.42
CA ASP A 52 -9.52 16.57 -3.49
C ASP A 52 -10.30 16.76 -4.80
N ASP A 53 -11.10 17.82 -4.89
CA ASP A 53 -11.84 18.19 -6.11
C ASP A 53 -11.19 19.34 -6.88
N VAL A 54 -9.96 19.73 -6.53
CA VAL A 54 -9.20 20.76 -7.27
C VAL A 54 -8.47 20.09 -8.43
N PRO A 55 -8.86 20.37 -9.70
CA PRO A 55 -8.30 19.66 -10.86
C PRO A 55 -6.77 19.71 -10.96
N ALA A 56 -6.16 20.86 -10.66
CA ALA A 56 -4.70 21.03 -10.76
C ALA A 56 -3.93 20.09 -9.85
N ARG A 57 -4.51 19.64 -8.74
CA ARG A 57 -3.88 18.71 -7.80
C ARG A 57 -3.87 17.27 -8.31
N HIS A 58 -4.68 16.95 -9.31
CA HIS A 58 -4.72 15.64 -9.96
C HIS A 58 -3.76 15.54 -11.15
N GLU A 59 -3.22 16.66 -11.61
CA GLU A 59 -2.34 16.73 -12.75
C GLU A 59 -0.89 16.44 -12.37
N ARG A 60 -0.19 15.69 -13.23
CA ARG A 60 1.25 15.50 -13.08
C ARG A 60 2.01 16.78 -13.46
N PRO A 61 3.06 17.17 -12.75
CA PRO A 61 3.66 16.48 -11.60
C PRO A 61 3.02 16.84 -10.24
N ASN A 62 2.05 17.75 -10.18
CA ASN A 62 1.45 18.23 -8.94
C ASN A 62 0.89 17.10 -8.07
N LYS A 63 0.23 16.11 -8.69
CA LYS A 63 -0.38 15.02 -7.95
C LYS A 63 0.62 14.29 -7.03
N TYR A 64 1.89 14.22 -7.40
CA TYR A 64 2.92 13.57 -6.58
C TYR A 64 3.23 14.32 -5.28
N LEU A 65 2.82 15.60 -5.20
CA LEU A 65 2.97 16.41 -3.99
C LEU A 65 1.75 16.29 -3.07
N TRP A 66 0.59 15.96 -3.62
CA TRP A 66 -0.68 16.00 -2.91
C TRP A 66 -1.20 14.62 -2.50
N PHE A 67 -0.94 13.58 -3.29
CA PHE A 67 -1.49 12.25 -3.05
C PHE A 67 -0.60 11.44 -2.12
N SER A 68 -1.24 10.81 -1.13
CA SER A 68 -0.62 9.75 -0.35
C SER A 68 -0.90 8.40 -1.02
N HIS A 69 0.06 7.49 -0.94
CA HIS A 69 -0.11 6.14 -1.46
C HIS A 69 -0.97 5.29 -0.52
N ALA A 70 -1.57 4.21 -1.03
CA ALA A 70 -2.43 3.34 -0.23
C ALA A 70 -1.70 2.76 0.98
N GLU A 71 -0.45 2.34 0.81
CA GLU A 71 0.37 1.75 1.87
C GLU A 71 0.69 2.79 2.95
N GLU A 72 1.09 4.00 2.56
CA GLU A 72 1.36 5.06 3.53
C GLU A 72 0.09 5.48 4.28
N ASN A 73 -1.07 5.46 3.61
CA ASN A 73 -2.36 5.71 4.25
C ASN A 73 -2.73 4.62 5.25
N CYS A 74 -2.40 3.36 4.99
CA CYS A 74 -2.56 2.29 5.98
C CYS A 74 -1.76 2.57 7.24
N VAL A 75 -0.49 2.95 7.10
CA VAL A 75 0.40 3.24 8.23
C VAL A 75 -0.08 4.46 9.01
N ALA A 76 -0.40 5.55 8.30
CA ALA A 76 -0.90 6.77 8.93
C ALA A 76 -2.23 6.55 9.66
N GLN A 77 -3.14 5.82 9.04
CA GLN A 77 -4.45 5.51 9.61
C GLN A 77 -4.33 4.62 10.86
N ALA A 78 -3.46 3.63 10.82
CA ALA A 78 -3.17 2.79 11.98
C ALA A 78 -2.63 3.63 13.15
N ALA A 79 -1.74 4.57 12.88
CA ALA A 79 -1.24 5.51 13.88
C ALA A 79 -2.37 6.38 14.45
N ARG A 80 -3.27 6.84 13.59
CA ARG A 80 -4.39 7.71 14.01
C ARG A 80 -5.37 7.01 14.93
N VAL A 81 -5.70 5.75 14.67
CA VAL A 81 -6.67 4.99 15.46
C VAL A 81 -6.04 4.12 16.54
N GLY A 82 -4.73 4.07 16.61
CA GLY A 82 -4.01 3.34 17.65
C GLY A 82 -3.96 1.83 17.44
N VAL A 83 -3.83 1.38 16.18
CA VAL A 83 -3.74 -0.04 15.84
C VAL A 83 -2.30 -0.39 15.51
N SER A 84 -1.76 -1.42 16.17
CA SER A 84 -0.42 -1.93 15.86
C SER A 84 -0.44 -2.75 14.58
N LEU A 85 0.53 -2.51 13.70
CA LEU A 85 0.75 -3.30 12.48
C LEU A 85 1.91 -4.30 12.65
N LYS A 86 2.49 -4.37 13.83
CA LYS A 86 3.65 -5.22 14.11
C LYS A 86 3.31 -6.69 13.84
N GLY A 87 4.15 -7.34 13.04
CA GLY A 87 4.00 -8.75 12.71
C GLY A 87 2.94 -9.06 11.64
N CYS A 88 2.28 -8.05 11.12
CA CYS A 88 1.18 -8.22 10.15
C CYS A 88 1.67 -8.39 8.72
N THR A 89 0.72 -8.73 7.84
CA THR A 89 0.91 -8.85 6.39
C THR A 89 0.20 -7.70 5.69
N LEU A 90 0.90 -7.04 4.77
CA LEU A 90 0.31 -6.03 3.89
C LEU A 90 0.00 -6.66 2.52
N LEU A 91 -1.22 -6.51 2.06
CA LEU A 91 -1.67 -6.93 0.74
C LEU A 91 -2.05 -5.68 -0.06
N VAL A 92 -1.42 -5.50 -1.22
CA VAL A 92 -1.58 -4.32 -2.07
C VAL A 92 -2.06 -4.73 -3.45
N THR A 93 -2.87 -3.86 -4.08
CA THR A 93 -3.32 -4.03 -5.46
C THR A 93 -2.53 -3.13 -6.42
N SER A 94 -2.64 -3.38 -7.70
CA SER A 94 -2.21 -2.54 -8.83
C SER A 94 -0.70 -2.39 -9.01
N LEU A 95 0.02 -1.94 -7.97
CA LEU A 95 1.44 -1.63 -8.06
C LEU A 95 2.21 -2.19 -6.86
N PHE A 96 3.48 -2.53 -7.06
CA PHE A 96 4.38 -2.84 -5.96
C PHE A 96 4.72 -1.55 -5.19
N PRO A 97 4.89 -1.62 -3.85
CA PRO A 97 5.23 -0.43 -3.06
C PRO A 97 6.49 0.30 -3.54
N CYS A 98 6.47 1.62 -3.50
CA CYS A 98 7.65 2.44 -3.80
C CYS A 98 8.60 2.47 -2.59
N THR A 99 9.76 3.11 -2.74
CA THR A 99 10.77 3.17 -1.68
C THR A 99 10.27 3.94 -0.45
N THR A 100 9.48 4.99 -0.63
CA THR A 100 8.87 5.73 0.49
C THR A 100 7.96 4.80 1.29
N CYS A 101 7.09 4.07 0.60
CA CYS A 101 6.19 3.11 1.25
C CYS A 101 6.96 1.96 1.89
N ALA A 102 8.01 1.45 1.24
CA ALA A 102 8.86 0.40 1.82
C ALA A 102 9.46 0.82 3.16
N ARG A 103 9.97 2.05 3.26
CA ARG A 103 10.50 2.57 4.52
C ARG A 103 9.45 2.60 5.63
N LEU A 104 8.24 3.07 5.29
CA LEU A 104 7.12 3.10 6.24
C LEU A 104 6.68 1.70 6.66
N ILE A 105 6.61 0.77 5.73
CA ILE A 105 6.29 -0.64 5.99
C ILE A 105 7.28 -1.24 6.99
N ILE A 106 8.58 -1.04 6.76
CA ILE A 106 9.65 -1.54 7.64
C ILE A 106 9.48 -0.96 9.05
N GLN A 107 9.32 0.37 9.15
CA GLN A 107 9.25 1.05 10.43
C GLN A 107 7.96 0.74 11.20
N SER A 108 6.89 0.37 10.52
CA SER A 108 5.62 -0.01 11.14
C SER A 108 5.65 -1.40 11.78
N GLY A 109 6.65 -2.21 11.47
CA GLY A 109 6.77 -3.57 11.98
C GLY A 109 6.05 -4.64 11.16
N ILE A 110 5.51 -4.29 9.99
CA ILE A 110 4.95 -5.26 9.05
C ILE A 110 6.04 -6.26 8.66
N ARG A 111 5.70 -7.55 8.60
CA ARG A 111 6.67 -8.64 8.37
C ARG A 111 6.53 -9.32 7.03
N ARG A 112 5.47 -9.05 6.29
CA ARG A 112 5.21 -9.69 5.01
C ARG A 112 4.48 -8.72 4.09
N VAL A 113 4.91 -8.69 2.83
CA VAL A 113 4.28 -7.87 1.77
C VAL A 113 3.87 -8.82 0.64
N VAL A 114 2.61 -8.73 0.25
CA VAL A 114 2.03 -9.46 -0.89
C VAL A 114 1.51 -8.43 -1.87
N ALA A 115 2.06 -8.40 -3.06
CA ALA A 115 1.78 -7.36 -4.04
C ALA A 115 1.92 -7.91 -5.48
N PRO A 116 1.28 -7.28 -6.47
CA PRO A 116 1.53 -7.66 -7.85
C PRO A 116 2.88 -7.12 -8.29
N TRP A 117 3.52 -7.80 -9.23
CA TRP A 117 4.62 -7.21 -9.97
C TRP A 117 4.07 -6.78 -11.33
N ALA A 118 3.90 -5.48 -11.51
CA ALA A 118 3.49 -4.92 -12.79
C ALA A 118 4.73 -4.37 -13.50
N ASP A 119 4.99 -4.87 -14.70
CA ASP A 119 6.09 -4.35 -15.50
C ASP A 119 5.73 -2.94 -15.99
N ASN A 120 6.32 -1.93 -15.34
CA ASN A 120 6.09 -0.52 -15.63
C ASN A 120 7.43 0.21 -15.64
N PRO A 121 7.92 0.64 -16.83
CA PRO A 121 9.23 1.28 -16.95
C PRO A 121 9.43 2.49 -16.02
N ARG A 122 8.39 3.24 -15.72
CA ARG A 122 8.47 4.38 -14.78
C ARG A 122 8.57 3.96 -13.32
N TRP A 123 8.24 2.71 -13.01
CA TRP A 123 8.14 2.21 -11.64
C TRP A 123 9.18 1.17 -11.27
N ASN A 124 9.72 0.46 -12.28
CA ASN A 124 10.57 -0.71 -12.06
C ASN A 124 11.81 -0.42 -11.20
N ASP A 125 12.48 0.70 -11.42
CA ASP A 125 13.68 1.06 -10.66
C ASP A 125 13.37 1.23 -9.18
N GLN A 126 12.31 1.96 -8.87
CA GLN A 126 11.86 2.15 -7.48
C GLN A 126 11.42 0.83 -6.85
N ALA A 127 10.69 0.02 -7.58
CA ALA A 127 10.23 -1.27 -7.09
C ALA A 127 11.40 -2.20 -6.77
N ALA A 128 12.43 -2.22 -7.61
CA ALA A 128 13.63 -3.02 -7.37
C ALA A 128 14.36 -2.61 -6.08
N VAL A 129 14.50 -1.32 -5.84
CA VAL A 129 15.11 -0.80 -4.62
C VAL A 129 14.22 -1.13 -3.41
N ALA A 130 12.91 -0.98 -3.54
CA ALA A 130 11.96 -1.32 -2.49
C ALA A 130 12.05 -2.80 -2.10
N VAL A 131 12.14 -3.72 -3.08
CA VAL A 131 12.32 -5.16 -2.84
C VAL A 131 13.62 -5.41 -2.08
N SER A 132 14.73 -4.80 -2.51
CA SER A 132 16.03 -4.94 -1.84
C SER A 132 15.95 -4.48 -0.39
N MET A 133 15.31 -3.33 -0.17
CA MET A 133 15.15 -2.72 1.15
C MET A 133 14.32 -3.61 2.09
N LEU A 134 13.18 -4.08 1.61
CA LEU A 134 12.29 -4.95 2.37
C LEU A 134 12.97 -6.28 2.72
N THR A 135 13.65 -6.88 1.75
CA THR A 135 14.36 -8.16 1.92
C THR A 135 15.50 -8.03 2.93
N GLU A 136 16.30 -6.96 2.84
CA GLU A 136 17.38 -6.71 3.78
C GLU A 136 16.86 -6.54 5.21
N ALA A 137 15.68 -5.93 5.36
CA ALA A 137 15.04 -5.76 6.66
C ALA A 137 14.39 -7.06 7.21
N GLY A 138 14.46 -8.16 6.47
CA GLY A 138 13.90 -9.44 6.89
C GLY A 138 12.41 -9.60 6.62
N ILE A 139 11.84 -8.75 5.76
CA ILE A 139 10.42 -8.84 5.40
C ILE A 139 10.26 -9.83 4.24
N THR A 140 9.30 -10.73 4.36
CA THR A 140 8.95 -11.67 3.30
C THR A 140 8.21 -10.93 2.19
N VAL A 141 8.69 -11.04 0.96
CA VAL A 141 8.07 -10.43 -0.23
C VAL A 141 7.54 -11.52 -1.14
N GLU A 142 6.27 -11.45 -1.46
CA GLU A 142 5.62 -12.41 -2.37
C GLU A 142 4.82 -11.66 -3.43
N TYR A 143 4.78 -12.27 -4.61
CA TYR A 143 4.05 -11.71 -5.76
C TYR A 143 2.84 -12.56 -6.08
N TYR A 144 1.79 -11.91 -6.59
CA TYR A 144 0.63 -12.58 -7.15
C TYR A 144 0.32 -12.00 -8.53
N LYS A 145 -0.44 -12.74 -9.30
CA LYS A 145 -0.86 -12.32 -10.66
C LYS A 145 -2.23 -11.68 -10.64
#